data_f55732cfbeffa9507e7facaa60e8d8ee
#
_entry.id   f55732cfbeffa9507e7facaa60e8d8ee
#
_cell.length_a   1.000
_cell.length_b   1.000
_cell.length_c   1.000
_cell.angle_alpha   90.00
_cell.angle_beta   90.00
_cell.angle_gamma   90.00
#
_symmetry.space_group_name_H-M   'P 1'
#
loop_
_entity.id
_entity.type
_entity.pdbx_description
1 polymer ?
#
loop_
_entity_poly.entity_id
_entity_poly.type
_entity_poly.pdbx_seq_one_letter_code
_entity_poly.pdbx_strand_id
1 'polypeptide(L)'
;MDIVTLEFPNTPAYMIIDETKRKAGPLVNTTLSTCGFGIIDWDKDNQNAIDNGWLIKADSIEELAQKIRDTHELNEGRMDPAVLAATMEQYQKMVDTGADEEFGRTSATKNALTGEVVDPGFQAISTPPFYAMPLVAGGPNTKGGLQADGDRRVIDWNNEPIPRLYTAGEISSCFKFVYQGGGNVTECIVCGRIAGENAAAETAWDAK
;
A
#
# COMPACT_ATOMS: atom_id res chain seq x y z
N MET A 1 -7.11 -11.97 5.56
CA MET A 1 -6.56 -13.19 6.19
C MET A 1 -7.72 -14.14 6.43
N ASP A 2 -7.61 -15.36 5.96
CA ASP A 2 -8.53 -16.44 6.33
C ASP A 2 -8.27 -16.80 7.80
N ILE A 3 -9.31 -16.77 8.62
CA ILE A 3 -9.17 -16.98 10.07
C ILE A 3 -8.99 -18.47 10.46
N VAL A 4 -9.22 -19.37 9.53
CA VAL A 4 -9.08 -20.81 9.75
C VAL A 4 -7.69 -21.29 9.36
N THR A 5 -7.20 -20.88 8.19
CA THR A 5 -5.89 -21.28 7.67
C THR A 5 -4.76 -20.32 8.10
N LEU A 6 -5.13 -19.12 8.58
CA LEU A 6 -4.21 -18.01 8.85
C LEU A 6 -3.44 -17.52 7.62
N GLU A 7 -3.92 -17.85 6.43
CA GLU A 7 -3.33 -17.47 5.16
C GLU A 7 -3.94 -16.19 4.59
N PHE A 8 -3.25 -15.61 3.65
CA PHE A 8 -3.73 -14.51 2.83
C PHE A 8 -3.95 -15.01 1.40
N PRO A 9 -5.16 -15.52 1.08
CA PRO A 9 -5.42 -16.18 -0.21
C PRO A 9 -5.19 -15.27 -1.42
N ASN A 10 -5.26 -13.95 -1.22
CA ASN A 10 -5.02 -12.94 -2.26
C ASN A 10 -3.60 -12.34 -2.21
N THR A 11 -2.64 -13.04 -1.61
CA THR A 11 -1.24 -12.59 -1.57
C THR A 11 -0.35 -13.67 -2.20
N PRO A 12 0.34 -13.33 -3.29
CA PRO A 12 0.28 -12.05 -3.99
C PRO A 12 -1.02 -11.85 -4.78
N ALA A 13 -1.46 -10.60 -4.90
CA ALA A 13 -2.35 -10.19 -5.97
C ALA A 13 -1.52 -9.87 -7.22
N TYR A 14 -2.15 -9.76 -8.39
CA TYR A 14 -1.45 -9.38 -9.61
C TYR A 14 -2.09 -8.16 -10.26
N MET A 15 -1.30 -7.14 -10.51
CA MET A 15 -1.71 -6.03 -11.35
C MET A 15 -1.51 -6.42 -12.81
N ILE A 16 -2.60 -6.50 -13.57
CA ILE A 16 -2.57 -6.80 -14.99
C ILE A 16 -2.64 -5.51 -15.78
N ILE A 17 -1.72 -5.34 -16.72
CA ILE A 17 -1.67 -4.18 -17.63
C ILE A 17 -1.37 -4.62 -19.06
N ASP A 18 -1.60 -3.72 -19.99
CA ASP A 18 -1.23 -3.88 -21.39
C ASP A 18 -0.05 -2.98 -21.80
N GLU A 19 0.35 -3.07 -23.05
CA GLU A 19 1.45 -2.29 -23.62
C GLU A 19 1.18 -0.78 -23.61
N THR A 20 -0.08 -0.37 -23.75
CA THR A 20 -0.46 1.05 -23.66
C THR A 20 -0.14 1.61 -22.30
N LYS A 21 -0.54 0.89 -21.24
CA LYS A 21 -0.28 1.30 -19.86
C LYS A 21 1.22 1.25 -19.52
N ARG A 22 1.93 0.21 -19.98
CA ARG A 22 3.38 0.10 -19.77
C ARG A 22 4.12 1.32 -20.31
N LYS A 23 3.75 1.80 -21.49
CA LYS A 23 4.39 2.98 -22.14
C LYS A 23 3.94 4.32 -21.58
N ALA A 24 2.86 4.37 -20.84
CA ALA A 24 2.31 5.64 -20.34
C ALA A 24 3.17 6.29 -19.24
N GLY A 25 4.06 5.55 -18.63
CA GLY A 25 4.97 6.02 -17.58
C GLY A 25 5.32 4.93 -16.58
N PRO A 26 6.15 5.24 -15.60
CA PRO A 26 6.62 4.28 -14.61
C PRO A 26 5.45 3.77 -13.75
N LEU A 27 5.41 2.45 -13.54
CA LEU A 27 4.39 1.80 -12.71
C LEU A 27 4.61 2.00 -11.22
N VAL A 28 5.82 2.35 -10.83
CA VAL A 28 6.21 2.59 -9.44
C VAL A 28 6.66 4.04 -9.29
N ASN A 29 6.34 4.61 -8.14
CA ASN A 29 6.85 5.93 -7.82
C ASN A 29 8.33 5.83 -7.40
N THR A 30 9.21 6.42 -8.19
CA THR A 30 10.66 6.41 -7.97
C THR A 30 11.17 7.66 -7.26
N THR A 31 10.31 8.62 -6.93
CA THR A 31 10.71 9.85 -6.27
C THR A 31 10.86 9.67 -4.77
N LEU A 32 11.99 10.16 -4.23
CA LEU A 32 12.28 10.15 -2.79
C LEU A 32 11.31 10.97 -1.93
N SER A 33 10.50 11.82 -2.55
CA SER A 33 9.60 12.75 -1.84
C SER A 33 8.28 12.13 -1.37
N THR A 34 7.97 10.94 -1.81
CA THR A 34 6.82 10.16 -1.39
C THR A 34 7.31 8.84 -0.82
N CYS A 35 6.46 7.98 -0.31
CA CYS A 35 6.84 6.70 0.29
C CYS A 35 7.67 5.75 -0.61
N GLY A 36 8.07 6.21 -1.79
CA GLY A 36 9.04 5.56 -2.66
C GLY A 36 10.46 5.92 -2.21
N PHE A 37 11.18 4.95 -1.72
CA PHE A 37 12.49 5.17 -1.10
C PHE A 37 13.64 5.30 -2.11
N GLY A 38 13.37 5.37 -3.42
CA GLY A 38 14.42 5.44 -4.45
C GLY A 38 15.42 4.27 -4.41
N ILE A 39 15.05 3.18 -3.74
CA ILE A 39 15.90 2.01 -3.53
C ILE A 39 15.92 1.12 -4.78
N ILE A 40 14.87 1.22 -5.58
CA ILE A 40 14.71 0.42 -6.78
C ILE A 40 14.99 1.32 -7.98
N ASP A 41 15.96 0.94 -8.78
CA ASP A 41 16.20 1.56 -10.09
C ASP A 41 15.09 1.12 -11.03
N TRP A 42 14.15 2.03 -11.31
CA TRP A 42 12.99 1.79 -12.15
C TRP A 42 12.96 2.81 -13.28
N ASP A 43 13.02 2.36 -14.51
CA ASP A 43 13.03 3.23 -15.66
C ASP A 43 11.62 3.76 -16.05
N LYS A 44 11.62 4.77 -16.92
CA LYS A 44 10.38 5.49 -17.27
C LYS A 44 9.39 4.66 -18.09
N ASP A 45 9.89 3.69 -18.85
CA ASP A 45 9.12 2.84 -19.74
C ASP A 45 8.98 1.39 -19.22
N ASN A 46 9.41 1.16 -17.97
CA ASN A 46 9.32 -0.12 -17.27
C ASN A 46 10.09 -1.28 -17.95
N GLN A 47 11.05 -0.98 -18.81
CA GLN A 47 11.79 -2.01 -19.53
C GLN A 47 12.70 -2.80 -18.59
N ASN A 48 13.40 -2.10 -17.68
CA ASN A 48 14.24 -2.77 -16.71
C ASN A 48 13.47 -3.71 -15.78
N ALA A 49 12.19 -3.43 -15.52
CA ALA A 49 11.34 -4.31 -14.73
C ALA A 49 11.01 -5.62 -15.47
N ILE A 50 10.91 -5.57 -16.80
CA ILE A 50 10.78 -6.76 -17.65
C ILE A 50 12.10 -7.55 -17.66
N ASP A 51 13.20 -6.86 -17.87
CA ASP A 51 14.55 -7.47 -17.97
C ASP A 51 14.97 -8.14 -16.66
N ASN A 52 14.56 -7.58 -15.52
CA ASN A 52 14.80 -8.14 -14.19
C ASN A 52 13.74 -9.19 -13.75
N GLY A 53 12.73 -9.46 -14.57
CA GLY A 53 11.68 -10.42 -14.25
C GLY A 53 10.66 -9.94 -13.20
N TRP A 54 10.63 -8.64 -12.88
CA TRP A 54 9.64 -8.05 -11.98
C TRP A 54 8.26 -7.90 -12.65
N LEU A 55 8.25 -7.78 -13.98
CA LEU A 55 7.07 -7.85 -14.82
C LEU A 55 7.09 -9.14 -15.64
N ILE A 56 6.08 -9.97 -15.45
CA ILE A 56 5.84 -11.15 -16.26
C ILE A 56 5.19 -10.69 -17.56
N LYS A 57 5.77 -11.04 -18.71
CA LYS A 57 5.31 -10.63 -20.03
C LYS A 57 4.75 -11.80 -20.81
N ALA A 58 3.63 -11.60 -21.52
CA ALA A 58 3.01 -12.58 -22.42
C ALA A 58 2.27 -11.90 -23.57
N ASP A 59 2.06 -12.64 -24.66
CA ASP A 59 1.38 -12.12 -25.85
C ASP A 59 -0.15 -12.32 -25.78
N SER A 60 -0.64 -13.17 -24.85
CA SER A 60 -2.07 -13.32 -24.55
C SER A 60 -2.33 -13.39 -23.04
N ILE A 61 -3.59 -13.22 -22.64
CA ILE A 61 -4.03 -13.34 -21.24
C ILE A 61 -3.88 -14.79 -20.75
N GLU A 62 -4.17 -15.76 -21.60
CA GLU A 62 -4.03 -17.18 -21.27
C GLU A 62 -2.57 -17.55 -21.01
N GLU A 63 -1.67 -17.11 -21.88
CA GLU A 63 -0.22 -17.29 -21.69
C GLU A 63 0.27 -16.58 -20.43
N LEU A 64 -0.23 -15.38 -20.16
CA LEU A 64 0.11 -14.62 -18.96
C LEU A 64 -0.29 -15.39 -17.71
N ALA A 65 -1.52 -15.89 -17.67
CA ALA A 65 -2.03 -16.69 -16.56
C ALA A 65 -1.19 -17.95 -16.32
N GLN A 66 -0.79 -18.62 -17.39
CA GLN A 66 0.07 -19.80 -17.29
C GLN A 66 1.45 -19.44 -16.74
N LYS A 67 2.08 -18.37 -17.23
CA LYS A 67 3.36 -17.89 -16.72
C LYS A 67 3.28 -17.49 -15.24
N ILE A 68 2.20 -16.83 -14.82
CA ILE A 68 1.96 -16.52 -13.41
C ILE A 68 1.87 -17.81 -12.60
N ARG A 69 1.10 -18.79 -13.06
CA ARG A 69 0.95 -20.08 -12.40
C ARG A 69 2.27 -20.80 -12.22
N ASP A 70 3.13 -20.74 -13.23
CA ASP A 70 4.44 -21.39 -13.23
C ASP A 70 5.49 -20.66 -12.35
N THR A 71 5.21 -19.44 -11.94
CA THR A 71 6.03 -18.67 -11.00
C THR A 71 5.74 -19.13 -9.56
N HIS A 72 6.21 -20.30 -9.20
CA HIS A 72 5.84 -21.05 -8.01
C HIS A 72 6.18 -20.39 -6.68
N GLU A 73 7.24 -19.61 -6.62
CA GLU A 73 7.78 -19.08 -5.36
C GLU A 73 6.82 -18.12 -4.64
N LEU A 74 5.94 -17.46 -5.40
CA LEU A 74 5.04 -16.46 -4.84
C LEU A 74 3.59 -16.93 -4.73
N ASN A 75 3.09 -17.74 -5.66
CA ASN A 75 1.66 -18.07 -5.73
C ASN A 75 1.33 -19.56 -5.56
N GLU A 76 2.35 -20.43 -5.42
CA GLU A 76 2.16 -21.88 -5.22
C GLU A 76 1.24 -22.54 -6.28
N GLY A 77 1.22 -22.01 -7.51
CA GLY A 77 0.38 -22.48 -8.58
C GLY A 77 -1.12 -22.17 -8.45
N ARG A 78 -1.49 -21.23 -7.57
CA ARG A 78 -2.91 -20.88 -7.32
C ARG A 78 -3.57 -20.11 -8.46
N MET A 79 -2.82 -19.53 -9.38
CA MET A 79 -3.41 -18.84 -10.53
C MET A 79 -4.19 -19.84 -11.41
N ASP A 80 -5.48 -19.58 -11.57
CA ASP A 80 -6.32 -20.32 -12.50
C ASP A 80 -6.53 -19.48 -13.77
N PRO A 81 -6.07 -19.96 -14.94
CA PRO A 81 -6.25 -19.25 -16.20
C PRO A 81 -7.70 -18.95 -16.56
N ALA A 82 -8.63 -19.84 -16.21
CA ALA A 82 -10.04 -19.60 -16.48
C ALA A 82 -10.62 -18.48 -15.61
N VAL A 83 -10.17 -18.38 -14.35
CA VAL A 83 -10.56 -17.30 -13.44
C VAL A 83 -10.01 -15.97 -13.92
N LEU A 84 -8.74 -15.93 -14.36
CA LEU A 84 -8.19 -14.69 -14.91
C LEU A 84 -8.92 -14.25 -16.16
N ALA A 85 -9.21 -15.16 -17.10
CA ALA A 85 -9.97 -14.84 -18.31
C ALA A 85 -11.35 -14.26 -17.98
N ALA A 86 -12.11 -14.90 -17.08
CA ALA A 86 -13.41 -14.40 -16.62
C ALA A 86 -13.31 -13.00 -15.97
N THR A 87 -12.27 -12.78 -15.17
CA THR A 87 -12.00 -11.48 -14.54
C THR A 87 -11.74 -10.40 -15.60
N MET A 88 -10.98 -10.72 -16.66
CA MET A 88 -10.72 -9.80 -17.75
C MET A 88 -11.98 -9.46 -18.55
N GLU A 89 -12.84 -10.45 -18.81
CA GLU A 89 -14.14 -10.23 -19.46
C GLU A 89 -15.06 -9.33 -18.61
N GLN A 90 -15.13 -9.58 -17.30
CA GLN A 90 -15.90 -8.74 -16.39
C GLN A 90 -15.34 -7.31 -16.34
N TYR A 91 -14.03 -7.16 -16.28
CA TYR A 91 -13.41 -5.84 -16.31
C TYR A 91 -13.67 -5.10 -17.63
N GLN A 92 -13.61 -5.79 -18.79
CA GLN A 92 -13.94 -5.20 -20.07
C GLN A 92 -15.41 -4.72 -20.11
N LYS A 93 -16.32 -5.48 -19.51
CA LYS A 93 -17.72 -5.04 -19.39
C LYS A 93 -17.84 -3.75 -18.56
N MET A 94 -17.06 -3.60 -17.49
CA MET A 94 -17.00 -2.35 -16.70
C MET A 94 -16.47 -1.18 -17.56
N VAL A 95 -15.47 -1.43 -18.41
CA VAL A 95 -14.95 -0.43 -19.36
C VAL A 95 -16.04 0.02 -20.33
N ASP A 96 -16.75 -0.94 -20.92
CA ASP A 96 -17.76 -0.68 -21.95
C ASP A 96 -18.99 0.06 -21.41
N THR A 97 -19.38 -0.26 -20.17
CA THR A 97 -20.56 0.35 -19.51
C THR A 97 -20.23 1.60 -18.70
N GLY A 98 -18.94 1.80 -18.34
CA GLY A 98 -18.51 2.86 -17.43
C GLY A 98 -18.98 2.67 -15.99
N ALA A 99 -19.40 1.45 -15.62
CA ALA A 99 -19.97 1.14 -14.31
C ALA A 99 -19.35 -0.12 -13.72
N ASP A 100 -19.02 -0.07 -12.43
CA ASP A 100 -18.60 -1.19 -11.63
C ASP A 100 -19.79 -1.67 -10.79
N GLU A 101 -20.42 -2.74 -11.24
CA GLU A 101 -21.61 -3.30 -10.60
C GLU A 101 -21.28 -4.06 -9.29
N GLU A 102 -20.01 -4.47 -9.12
CA GLU A 102 -19.58 -5.28 -7.97
C GLU A 102 -19.20 -4.40 -6.76
N PHE A 103 -18.39 -3.37 -6.99
CA PHE A 103 -17.87 -2.52 -5.90
C PHE A 103 -18.37 -1.07 -5.96
N GLY A 104 -19.17 -0.72 -6.95
CA GLY A 104 -19.72 0.63 -7.10
C GLY A 104 -18.68 1.71 -7.37
N ARG A 105 -17.50 1.33 -7.90
CA ARG A 105 -16.46 2.29 -8.26
C ARG A 105 -16.96 3.15 -9.42
N THR A 106 -16.83 4.46 -9.26
CA THR A 106 -17.23 5.42 -10.30
C THR A 106 -16.13 5.56 -11.36
N SER A 107 -16.55 5.96 -12.55
CA SER A 107 -15.62 6.42 -13.61
C SER A 107 -14.81 7.62 -13.11
N ALA A 108 -13.83 8.03 -13.85
CA ALA A 108 -12.87 9.10 -13.61
C ALA A 108 -13.07 10.00 -12.36
N THR A 109 -12.09 10.03 -11.51
CA THR A 109 -12.07 10.91 -10.34
C THR A 109 -11.30 12.18 -10.67
N LYS A 110 -11.82 13.33 -10.26
CA LYS A 110 -11.16 14.63 -10.43
C LYS A 110 -10.71 15.19 -9.09
N ASN A 111 -9.56 15.86 -9.12
CA ASN A 111 -9.13 16.67 -8.00
C ASN A 111 -10.15 17.80 -7.75
N ALA A 112 -10.68 17.88 -6.54
CA ALA A 112 -11.73 18.86 -6.19
C ALA A 112 -11.29 20.32 -6.30
N LEU A 113 -9.98 20.59 -6.17
CA LEU A 113 -9.40 21.94 -6.20
C LEU A 113 -8.96 22.36 -7.61
N THR A 114 -8.34 21.46 -8.37
CA THR A 114 -7.75 21.79 -9.67
C THR A 114 -8.64 21.38 -10.84
N GLY A 115 -9.60 20.48 -10.63
CA GLY A 115 -10.43 19.90 -11.69
C GLY A 115 -9.70 18.91 -12.59
N GLU A 116 -8.42 18.66 -12.33
CA GLU A 116 -7.63 17.70 -13.11
C GLU A 116 -8.10 16.26 -12.84
N VAL A 117 -8.07 15.44 -13.88
CA VAL A 117 -8.36 14.01 -13.75
C VAL A 117 -7.19 13.34 -13.05
N VAL A 118 -7.44 12.83 -11.83
CA VAL A 118 -6.45 12.10 -11.01
C VAL A 118 -6.57 10.59 -11.16
N ASP A 119 -7.75 10.11 -11.55
CA ASP A 119 -8.01 8.73 -11.93
C ASP A 119 -8.87 8.76 -13.22
N PRO A 120 -8.36 8.30 -14.35
CA PRO A 120 -9.11 8.29 -15.59
C PRO A 120 -10.27 7.27 -15.61
N GLY A 121 -10.44 6.50 -14.53
CA GLY A 121 -11.47 5.48 -14.44
C GLY A 121 -11.09 4.18 -15.11
N PHE A 122 -12.08 3.51 -15.69
CA PHE A 122 -11.88 2.24 -16.37
C PHE A 122 -11.18 2.42 -17.71
N GLN A 123 -10.01 1.82 -17.86
CA GLN A 123 -9.25 1.82 -19.10
C GLN A 123 -9.16 0.40 -19.65
N ALA A 124 -9.39 0.25 -20.95
CA ALA A 124 -9.28 -1.05 -21.58
C ALA A 124 -7.87 -1.65 -21.42
N ILE A 125 -7.80 -2.95 -21.22
CA ILE A 125 -6.58 -3.75 -21.24
C ILE A 125 -6.65 -4.65 -22.47
N SER A 126 -6.29 -4.11 -23.64
CA SER A 126 -6.55 -4.75 -24.91
C SER A 126 -5.36 -4.79 -25.87
N THR A 127 -4.28 -4.09 -25.58
CA THR A 127 -3.13 -3.95 -26.47
C THR A 127 -1.99 -4.88 -26.04
N PRO A 128 -1.75 -6.01 -26.75
CA PRO A 128 -0.63 -6.88 -26.43
C PRO A 128 0.73 -6.19 -26.67
N PRO A 129 1.82 -6.68 -26.04
CA PRO A 129 1.82 -7.72 -25.01
C PRO A 129 1.20 -7.29 -23.69
N PHE A 130 0.79 -8.27 -22.90
CA PHE A 130 0.23 -8.08 -21.57
C PHE A 130 1.30 -8.34 -20.51
N TYR A 131 1.11 -7.72 -19.35
CA TYR A 131 2.07 -7.80 -18.25
C TYR A 131 1.35 -8.05 -16.93
N ALA A 132 2.02 -8.78 -16.04
CA ALA A 132 1.58 -8.98 -14.66
C ALA A 132 2.68 -8.57 -13.69
N MET A 133 2.33 -7.78 -12.69
CA MET A 133 3.21 -7.42 -11.58
C MET A 133 2.66 -8.01 -10.27
N PRO A 134 3.42 -8.85 -9.56
CA PRO A 134 2.98 -9.35 -8.26
C PRO A 134 2.96 -8.22 -7.23
N LEU A 135 1.88 -8.17 -6.47
CA LEU A 135 1.64 -7.21 -5.40
C LEU A 135 1.49 -7.95 -4.08
N VAL A 136 2.27 -7.55 -3.10
CA VAL A 136 2.15 -8.05 -1.72
C VAL A 136 1.72 -6.93 -0.80
N ALA A 137 0.98 -7.27 0.24
CA ALA A 137 0.62 -6.31 1.26
C ALA A 137 1.87 -5.80 1.97
N GLY A 138 1.98 -4.49 2.07
CA GLY A 138 3.05 -3.81 2.78
C GLY A 138 2.53 -2.51 3.35
N GLY A 139 3.26 -1.93 4.29
CA GLY A 139 2.90 -0.66 4.87
C GLY A 139 4.13 0.15 5.26
N PRO A 140 4.09 1.46 5.10
CA PRO A 140 5.18 2.34 5.52
C PRO A 140 5.25 2.48 7.04
N ASN A 141 4.26 1.97 7.78
CA ASN A 141 4.04 2.21 9.19
C ASN A 141 3.68 0.95 9.97
N THR A 142 4.06 0.95 11.23
CA THR A 142 3.73 -0.07 12.24
C THR A 142 2.96 0.56 13.41
N LYS A 143 1.88 1.28 13.08
CA LYS A 143 1.09 2.03 14.07
C LYS A 143 0.51 1.14 15.15
N GLY A 144 0.61 1.62 16.39
CA GLY A 144 0.12 0.89 17.56
C GLY A 144 1.09 1.06 18.73
N GLY A 145 1.27 -0.01 19.50
CA GLY A 145 2.19 -0.04 20.63
C GLY A 145 1.63 0.53 21.93
N LEU A 146 2.42 1.27 22.66
CA LEU A 146 2.11 1.74 24.00
C LEU A 146 0.94 2.72 24.00
N GLN A 147 0.01 2.53 24.93
CA GLN A 147 -1.01 3.54 25.21
C GLN A 147 -0.38 4.68 26.01
N ALA A 148 -0.69 5.92 25.65
CA ALA A 148 -0.23 7.10 26.34
C ALA A 148 -1.37 8.08 26.61
N ASP A 149 -1.27 8.84 27.68
CA ASP A 149 -2.16 9.95 27.99
C ASP A 149 -1.77 11.23 27.21
N GLY A 150 -2.48 12.32 27.50
CA GLY A 150 -2.24 13.63 26.86
C GLY A 150 -0.85 14.22 27.18
N ASP A 151 -0.28 13.87 28.32
CA ASP A 151 1.06 14.28 28.77
C ASP A 151 2.15 13.35 28.23
N ARG A 152 1.76 12.36 27.44
CA ARG A 152 2.62 11.33 26.83
C ARG A 152 3.25 10.36 27.81
N ARG A 153 2.66 10.21 29.01
CA ARG A 153 3.01 9.16 29.95
C ARG A 153 2.44 7.83 29.50
N VAL A 154 3.21 6.77 29.60
CA VAL A 154 2.75 5.42 29.27
C VAL A 154 1.71 4.97 30.31
N ILE A 155 0.61 4.41 29.85
CA ILE A 155 -0.49 3.92 30.69
C ILE A 155 -0.37 2.41 30.85
N ASP A 156 -0.48 1.94 32.11
CA ASP A 156 -0.48 0.51 32.43
C ASP A 156 -1.84 -0.16 32.19
N TRP A 157 -1.96 -1.44 32.53
CA TRP A 157 -3.18 -2.24 32.37
C TRP A 157 -4.35 -1.80 33.28
N ASN A 158 -4.08 -1.01 34.34
CA ASN A 158 -5.07 -0.47 35.25
C ASN A 158 -5.55 0.92 34.82
N ASN A 159 -5.08 1.42 33.68
CA ASN A 159 -5.25 2.78 33.17
C ASN A 159 -4.55 3.85 34.03
N GLU A 160 -3.49 3.49 34.74
CA GLU A 160 -2.70 4.41 35.54
C GLU A 160 -1.38 4.76 34.82
N PRO A 161 -0.93 6.02 34.87
CA PRO A 161 0.36 6.39 34.29
C PRO A 161 1.52 5.69 35.01
N ILE A 162 2.39 5.05 34.26
CA ILE A 162 3.64 4.52 34.76
C ILE A 162 4.56 5.70 35.09
N PRO A 163 5.00 5.84 36.35
CA PRO A 163 5.82 6.98 36.77
C PRO A 163 7.09 7.09 35.92
N ARG A 164 7.35 8.28 35.39
CA ARG A 164 8.58 8.64 34.67
C ARG A 164 8.82 7.86 33.37
N LEU A 165 7.81 7.18 32.86
CA LEU A 165 7.87 6.52 31.56
C LEU A 165 7.07 7.31 30.53
N TYR A 166 7.76 7.87 29.55
CA TYR A 166 7.19 8.67 28.48
C TYR A 166 7.38 7.98 27.14
N THR A 167 6.49 8.29 26.20
CA THR A 167 6.54 7.71 24.84
C THR A 167 6.07 8.71 23.79
N ALA A 168 6.69 8.66 22.61
CA ALA A 168 6.32 9.52 21.49
C ALA A 168 6.60 8.84 20.16
N GLY A 169 5.94 9.33 19.09
CA GLY A 169 6.09 8.82 17.74
C GLY A 169 5.26 7.56 17.49
N GLU A 170 5.64 6.80 16.49
CA GLU A 170 4.84 5.69 15.97
C GLU A 170 4.59 4.57 17.00
N ILE A 171 5.52 4.33 17.90
CA ILE A 171 5.39 3.33 18.99
C ILE A 171 4.21 3.61 19.94
N SER A 172 3.66 4.81 19.88
CA SER A 172 2.49 5.22 20.67
C SER A 172 1.58 6.13 19.87
N SER A 173 1.37 5.76 18.59
CA SER A 173 0.64 6.57 17.63
C SER A 173 -0.77 6.92 18.11
N CYS A 174 -1.13 8.20 18.02
CA CYS A 174 -2.49 8.68 18.22
C CYS A 174 -3.38 8.47 16.98
N PHE A 175 -2.82 8.13 15.82
CA PHE A 175 -3.54 7.85 14.58
C PHE A 175 -3.81 6.35 14.37
N LYS A 176 -4.37 5.66 15.34
CA LYS A 176 -4.44 4.19 15.46
C LYS A 176 -4.75 3.41 14.18
N PHE A 177 -5.78 3.80 13.41
CA PHE A 177 -6.26 3.03 12.26
C PHE A 177 -6.26 3.79 10.94
N VAL A 178 -5.78 5.02 10.94
CA VAL A 178 -5.81 5.88 9.77
C VAL A 178 -4.41 6.38 9.45
N TYR A 179 -3.99 6.19 8.21
CA TYR A 179 -2.79 6.86 7.71
C TYR A 179 -3.15 8.25 7.20
N GLN A 180 -2.53 9.26 7.78
CA GLN A 180 -2.71 10.65 7.35
C GLN A 180 -1.40 11.19 6.80
N GLY A 181 -1.44 11.76 5.61
CA GLY A 181 -0.27 12.41 4.99
C GLY A 181 0.30 13.49 5.92
N GLY A 182 1.59 13.33 6.28
CA GLY A 182 2.27 14.21 7.24
C GLY A 182 1.96 13.95 8.72
N GLY A 183 0.96 13.14 9.06
CA GLY A 183 0.56 12.84 10.43
C GLY A 183 1.68 12.24 11.27
N ASN A 184 2.42 11.29 10.72
CA ASN A 184 3.50 10.61 11.44
C ASN A 184 4.63 11.57 11.86
N VAL A 185 5.08 12.41 10.94
CA VAL A 185 6.12 13.41 11.26
C VAL A 185 5.58 14.41 12.30
N THR A 186 4.33 14.83 12.14
CA THR A 186 3.68 15.73 13.07
C THR A 186 3.58 15.13 14.47
N GLU A 187 3.16 13.87 14.60
CA GLU A 187 3.09 13.23 15.93
C GLU A 187 4.47 13.00 16.54
N CYS A 188 5.49 12.69 15.74
CA CYS A 188 6.87 12.62 16.25
C CYS A 188 7.32 13.93 16.87
N ILE A 189 7.08 15.05 16.17
CA ILE A 189 7.50 16.38 16.63
C ILE A 189 6.67 16.84 17.84
N VAL A 190 5.34 16.79 17.71
CA VAL A 190 4.42 17.31 18.75
C VAL A 190 4.47 16.43 20.01
N CYS A 191 4.31 15.12 19.85
CA CYS A 191 4.32 14.20 20.98
C CYS A 191 5.72 14.11 21.61
N GLY A 192 6.80 14.17 20.81
CA GLY A 192 8.17 14.22 21.30
C GLY A 192 8.44 15.45 22.14
N ARG A 193 7.93 16.60 21.72
CA ARG A 193 8.03 17.85 22.50
C ARG A 193 7.29 17.72 23.84
N ILE A 194 6.03 17.29 23.83
CA ILE A 194 5.22 17.13 25.04
C ILE A 194 5.90 16.15 26.01
N ALA A 195 6.34 14.99 25.52
CA ALA A 195 7.04 14.01 26.33
C ALA A 195 8.33 14.58 26.94
N GLY A 196 9.11 15.31 26.14
CA GLY A 196 10.36 15.93 26.61
C GLY A 196 10.14 17.03 27.64
N GLU A 197 9.15 17.90 27.45
CA GLU A 197 8.81 18.97 28.40
C GLU A 197 8.37 18.37 29.74
N ASN A 198 7.50 17.34 29.72
CA ASN A 198 7.03 16.69 30.95
C ASN A 198 8.16 15.89 31.65
N ALA A 199 8.96 15.17 30.89
CA ALA A 199 10.11 14.46 31.46
C ALA A 199 11.14 15.42 32.10
N ALA A 200 11.37 16.58 31.50
CA ALA A 200 12.28 17.60 32.02
C ALA A 200 11.73 18.28 33.30
N ALA A 201 10.41 18.34 33.47
CA ALA A 201 9.76 18.90 34.63
C ALA A 201 9.75 17.95 35.87
N GLU A 202 10.15 16.68 35.68
CA GLU A 202 10.23 15.72 36.78
C GLU A 202 11.25 16.13 37.86
N THR A 203 10.88 15.95 39.09
CA THR A 203 11.83 16.14 40.19
C THR A 203 12.94 15.09 40.14
N ALA A 204 14.18 15.49 40.29
CA ALA A 204 15.29 14.56 40.29
C ALA A 204 15.12 13.48 41.40
N TRP A 205 15.61 12.25 41.16
CA TRP A 205 15.49 11.13 42.08
C TRP A 205 16.16 11.39 43.44
N ASP A 206 17.20 12.20 43.41
CA ASP A 206 18.06 12.56 44.54
C ASP A 206 17.78 13.96 45.12
N ALA A 207 16.77 14.65 44.58
CA ALA A 207 16.34 15.93 45.15
C ALA A 207 15.63 15.67 46.46
N LYS A 208 16.27 16.09 47.55
CA LYS A 208 15.72 16.08 48.94
C LYS A 208 14.99 17.38 49.22
#